data_7e91225e54158eee7f0364806f52ce1d
#
_entry.id   7e91225e54158eee7f0364806f52ce1d
#
_cell.length_a   1.000
_cell.length_b   1.000
_cell.length_c   1.000
_cell.angle_alpha   90.00
_cell.angle_beta   90.00
_cell.angle_gamma   90.00
#
_symmetry.space_group_name_H-M   'P 1'
#
loop_
_entity.id
_entity.type
_entity.pdbx_description
1 polymer ?
#
loop_
_entity_poly.entity_id
_entity_poly.type
_entity_poly.pdbx_seq_one_letter_code
_entity_poly.pdbx_strand_id
1 'polypeptide(L)'
;IDTDKYIEEREARSISSIFAKEGEPFFRELETEVLGELAVAKEDMVLSAGGGLALKEKNRELFKQMGTTIYLKASPQTIYSHVKGDTKRPLLQCDDPRKRISELMKEREEFYQKAADIVIDTNDKNIEKIADEIVEKVNIIRKQEDKMKVLVLNGPNINFLGIREKGIYGKENYDTLVK
;
A
#
# COMPACT_ATOMS: atom_id res chain seq x y z
N ILE A 1 7.24 -4.28 7.12
CA ILE A 1 5.94 -4.81 7.57
C ILE A 1 4.93 -4.62 6.45
N ASP A 2 4.15 -5.65 6.15
CA ASP A 2 2.99 -5.58 5.25
C ASP A 2 1.73 -5.56 6.13
N THR A 3 0.90 -4.51 6.00
CA THR A 3 -0.27 -4.32 6.88
C THR A 3 -1.31 -5.44 6.74
N ASP A 4 -1.49 -5.95 5.52
CA ASP A 4 -2.45 -7.02 5.27
C ASP A 4 -2.04 -8.31 5.97
N LYS A 5 -0.75 -8.69 5.85
CA LYS A 5 -0.20 -9.84 6.57
C LYS A 5 -0.26 -9.67 8.07
N TYR A 6 0.08 -8.49 8.56
CA TYR A 6 0.02 -8.20 9.99
C TYR A 6 -1.40 -8.40 10.55
N ILE A 7 -2.42 -7.94 9.80
CA ILE A 7 -3.82 -8.17 10.16
C ILE A 7 -4.15 -9.65 10.17
N GLU A 8 -3.77 -10.42 9.14
CA GLU A 8 -4.03 -11.86 9.08
C GLU A 8 -3.38 -12.64 10.23
N GLU A 9 -2.16 -12.30 10.58
CA GLU A 9 -1.42 -12.91 11.70
C GLU A 9 -2.08 -12.57 13.04
N ARG A 10 -2.42 -11.29 13.26
CA ARG A 10 -3.10 -10.83 14.47
C ARG A 10 -4.45 -11.49 14.69
N GLU A 11 -5.23 -11.57 13.64
CA GLU A 11 -6.60 -12.12 13.67
C GLU A 11 -6.63 -13.66 13.56
N ALA A 12 -5.49 -14.30 13.26
CA ALA A 12 -5.36 -15.75 12.99
C ALA A 12 -6.35 -16.26 11.92
N ARG A 13 -6.67 -15.41 10.93
CA ARG A 13 -7.61 -15.72 9.83
C ARG A 13 -7.32 -14.82 8.60
N SER A 14 -7.72 -15.31 7.43
CA SER A 14 -7.51 -14.56 6.20
C SER A 14 -8.42 -13.34 6.08
N ILE A 15 -7.95 -12.32 5.36
CA ILE A 15 -8.73 -11.12 5.01
C ILE A 15 -10.02 -11.50 4.31
N SER A 16 -9.99 -12.49 3.41
CA SER A 16 -11.19 -13.01 2.75
C SER A 16 -12.23 -13.52 3.74
N SER A 17 -11.79 -14.21 4.79
CA SER A 17 -12.67 -14.68 5.85
C SER A 17 -13.26 -13.53 6.67
N ILE A 18 -12.46 -12.49 6.95
CA ILE A 18 -12.90 -11.28 7.64
C ILE A 18 -13.99 -10.57 6.83
N PHE A 19 -13.75 -10.35 5.53
CA PHE A 19 -14.74 -9.74 4.64
C PHE A 19 -16.03 -10.55 4.54
N ALA A 20 -15.92 -11.86 4.42
CA ALA A 20 -17.11 -12.74 4.30
C ALA A 20 -17.97 -12.75 5.57
N LYS A 21 -17.35 -12.60 6.73
CA LYS A 21 -18.02 -12.74 8.01
C LYS A 21 -18.49 -11.41 8.61
N GLU A 22 -17.63 -10.39 8.57
CA GLU A 22 -17.87 -9.08 9.20
C GLU A 22 -18.02 -7.92 8.20
N GLY A 23 -17.62 -8.12 6.96
CA GLY A 23 -17.71 -7.11 5.90
C GLY A 23 -16.60 -6.09 5.87
N GLU A 24 -16.65 -5.22 4.86
CA GLU A 24 -15.64 -4.18 4.63
C GLU A 24 -15.51 -3.17 5.79
N PRO A 25 -16.60 -2.65 6.39
CA PRO A 25 -16.47 -1.66 7.47
C PRO A 25 -15.64 -2.16 8.65
N PHE A 26 -15.82 -3.42 9.05
CA PHE A 26 -15.04 -4.02 10.13
C PHE A 26 -13.56 -4.13 9.75
N PHE A 27 -13.26 -4.57 8.53
CA PHE A 27 -11.88 -4.63 8.06
C PHE A 27 -11.21 -3.24 8.09
N ARG A 28 -11.94 -2.17 7.72
CA ARG A 28 -11.41 -0.79 7.79
C ARG A 28 -11.15 -0.31 9.22
N GLU A 29 -11.88 -0.81 10.19
CA GLU A 29 -11.55 -0.54 11.59
C GLU A 29 -10.26 -1.27 12.01
N LEU A 30 -10.12 -2.55 11.67
CA LEU A 30 -8.88 -3.31 11.91
C LEU A 30 -7.66 -2.65 11.28
N GLU A 31 -7.76 -2.17 10.04
CA GLU A 31 -6.68 -1.41 9.40
C GLU A 31 -6.28 -0.17 10.24
N THR A 32 -7.26 0.54 10.80
CA THR A 32 -7.01 1.73 11.61
C THR A 32 -6.37 1.38 12.96
N GLU A 33 -6.82 0.30 13.60
CA GLU A 33 -6.27 -0.19 14.87
C GLU A 33 -4.81 -0.62 14.70
N VAL A 34 -4.53 -1.45 13.70
CA VAL A 34 -3.17 -1.92 13.39
C VAL A 34 -2.24 -0.75 13.08
N LEU A 35 -2.71 0.23 12.31
CA LEU A 35 -1.93 1.42 12.05
C LEU A 35 -1.61 2.20 13.33
N GLY A 36 -2.58 2.31 14.26
CA GLY A 36 -2.38 2.94 15.57
C GLY A 36 -1.34 2.21 16.43
N GLU A 37 -1.36 0.86 16.42
CA GLU A 37 -0.34 0.04 17.11
C GLU A 37 1.05 0.27 16.53
N LEU A 38 1.19 0.27 15.21
CA LEU A 38 2.45 0.49 14.52
C LEU A 38 2.96 1.93 14.67
N ALA A 39 2.06 2.90 14.84
CA ALA A 39 2.43 4.30 15.03
C ALA A 39 3.22 4.52 16.34
N VAL A 40 2.88 3.80 17.41
CA VAL A 40 3.56 3.93 18.71
C VAL A 40 4.82 3.08 18.82
N ALA A 41 5.09 2.19 17.87
CA ALA A 41 6.32 1.42 17.83
C ALA A 41 7.54 2.34 17.70
N LYS A 42 8.59 2.07 18.48
CA LYS A 42 9.81 2.92 18.52
C LYS A 42 10.86 2.52 17.48
N GLU A 43 10.63 1.43 16.77
CA GLU A 43 11.56 0.87 15.80
C GLU A 43 11.44 1.56 14.45
N ASP A 44 12.57 1.69 13.77
CA ASP A 44 12.58 2.09 12.35
C ASP A 44 11.93 0.99 11.53
N MET A 45 11.02 1.36 10.63
CA MET A 45 10.31 0.39 9.82
C MET A 45 9.96 0.94 8.43
N VAL A 46 9.87 0.01 7.49
CA VAL A 46 9.22 0.24 6.20
C VAL A 46 7.86 -0.45 6.23
N LEU A 47 6.80 0.32 6.07
CA LEU A 47 5.43 -0.15 6.11
C LEU A 47 4.83 -0.17 4.70
N SER A 48 4.43 -1.35 4.23
CA SER A 48 3.65 -1.51 3.00
C SER A 48 2.17 -1.44 3.34
N ALA A 49 1.53 -0.34 2.96
CA ALA A 49 0.14 -0.06 3.26
C ALA A 49 -0.77 -0.32 2.05
N GLY A 50 -1.92 -0.95 2.28
CA GLY A 50 -2.96 -1.07 1.27
C GLY A 50 -3.58 0.28 0.91
N GLY A 51 -4.00 0.45 -0.35
CA GLY A 51 -4.58 1.71 -0.82
C GLY A 51 -5.88 2.15 -0.11
N GLY A 52 -6.54 1.25 0.60
CA GLY A 52 -7.72 1.57 1.40
C GLY A 52 -7.42 2.41 2.65
N LEU A 53 -6.25 2.25 3.23
CA LEU A 53 -5.83 2.95 4.44
C LEU A 53 -5.87 4.47 4.29
N ALA A 54 -5.46 5.01 3.14
CA ALA A 54 -5.44 6.45 2.90
C ALA A 54 -6.82 7.10 2.78
N LEU A 55 -7.90 6.32 2.64
CA LEU A 55 -9.25 6.87 2.48
C LEU A 55 -9.78 7.49 3.77
N LYS A 56 -9.43 6.94 4.93
CA LYS A 56 -9.83 7.49 6.23
C LYS A 56 -8.93 8.67 6.63
N GLU A 57 -9.52 9.78 7.03
CA GLU A 57 -8.79 10.96 7.49
C GLU A 57 -7.91 10.66 8.71
N LYS A 58 -8.46 9.94 9.69
CA LYS A 58 -7.74 9.50 10.89
C LYS A 58 -6.45 8.74 10.54
N ASN A 59 -6.48 7.89 9.51
CA ASN A 59 -5.30 7.17 9.07
C ASN A 59 -4.25 8.10 8.44
N ARG A 60 -4.69 9.11 7.66
CA ARG A 60 -3.78 10.11 7.09
C ARG A 60 -3.10 10.97 8.18
N GLU A 61 -3.80 11.23 9.27
CA GLU A 61 -3.20 11.88 10.44
C GLU A 61 -2.16 10.99 11.12
N LEU A 62 -2.43 9.69 11.26
CA LEU A 62 -1.46 8.72 11.77
C LEU A 62 -0.22 8.63 10.85
N PHE A 63 -0.40 8.63 9.54
CA PHE A 63 0.73 8.63 8.59
C PHE A 63 1.69 9.78 8.85
N LYS A 64 1.19 11.00 9.03
CA LYS A 64 2.00 12.18 9.34
C LYS A 64 2.79 12.07 10.64
N GLN A 65 2.24 11.34 11.61
CA GLN A 65 2.92 11.11 12.89
C GLN A 65 3.96 9.97 12.80
N MET A 66 3.75 9.04 11.88
CA MET A 66 4.63 7.87 11.73
C MET A 66 5.92 8.19 10.99
N GLY A 67 5.89 9.06 9.99
CA GLY A 67 7.08 9.39 9.21
C GLY A 67 6.78 9.70 7.75
N THR A 68 7.75 9.47 6.87
CA THR A 68 7.63 9.82 5.45
C THR A 68 6.68 8.88 4.71
N THR A 69 5.66 9.42 4.09
CA THR A 69 4.68 8.69 3.29
C THR A 69 5.01 8.80 1.81
N ILE A 70 5.19 7.65 1.16
CA ILE A 70 5.50 7.57 -0.27
C ILE A 70 4.32 6.98 -1.04
N TYR A 71 3.78 7.74 -1.98
CA TYR A 71 2.77 7.26 -2.91
C TYR A 71 3.40 6.73 -4.18
N LEU A 72 3.25 5.43 -4.43
CA LEU A 72 3.63 4.79 -5.70
C LEU A 72 2.49 4.93 -6.69
N LYS A 73 2.61 5.90 -7.60
CA LYS A 73 1.60 6.21 -8.60
C LYS A 73 1.81 5.38 -9.86
N ALA A 74 0.73 4.78 -10.36
CA ALA A 74 0.73 4.05 -11.63
C ALA A 74 -0.45 4.48 -12.49
N SER A 75 -0.32 4.36 -13.82
CA SER A 75 -1.42 4.59 -14.75
C SER A 75 -2.46 3.47 -14.69
N PRO A 76 -3.73 3.69 -15.10
CA PRO A 76 -4.72 2.62 -15.20
C PRO A 76 -4.27 1.46 -16.07
N GLN A 77 -3.51 1.73 -17.14
CA GLN A 77 -2.93 0.72 -18.00
C GLN A 77 -1.91 -0.15 -17.27
N THR A 78 -0.99 0.48 -16.56
CA THR A 78 0.03 -0.21 -15.77
C THR A 78 -0.62 -1.08 -14.70
N ILE A 79 -1.59 -0.53 -13.98
CA ILE A 79 -2.35 -1.28 -12.97
C ILE A 79 -3.03 -2.48 -13.62
N TYR A 80 -3.76 -2.27 -14.73
CA TYR A 80 -4.45 -3.36 -15.42
C TYR A 80 -3.48 -4.45 -15.89
N SER A 81 -2.29 -4.08 -16.40
CA SER A 81 -1.28 -5.06 -16.83
C SER A 81 -0.81 -5.96 -15.69
N HIS A 82 -0.69 -5.41 -14.49
CA HIS A 82 -0.27 -6.14 -13.29
C HIS A 82 -1.36 -7.06 -12.71
N VAL A 83 -2.63 -6.73 -12.94
CA VAL A 83 -3.76 -7.48 -12.36
C VAL A 83 -4.49 -8.36 -13.38
N LYS A 84 -4.12 -8.27 -14.65
CA LYS A 84 -4.69 -9.08 -15.73
C LYS A 84 -4.44 -10.57 -15.46
N GLY A 85 -5.54 -11.33 -15.30
CA GLY A 85 -5.49 -12.77 -15.01
C GLY A 85 -5.54 -13.13 -13.53
N ASP A 86 -5.57 -12.16 -12.64
CA ASP A 86 -5.78 -12.41 -11.21
C ASP A 86 -7.28 -12.60 -10.92
N THR A 87 -7.68 -13.86 -10.78
CA THR A 87 -9.09 -14.25 -10.52
C THR A 87 -9.51 -14.08 -9.05
N LYS A 88 -8.59 -13.73 -8.17
CA LYS A 88 -8.83 -13.63 -6.72
C LYS A 88 -9.26 -12.22 -6.28
N ARG A 89 -9.48 -11.29 -7.21
CA ARG A 89 -9.81 -9.89 -6.90
C ARG A 89 -11.28 -9.58 -7.14
N PRO A 90 -12.11 -9.51 -6.08
CA PRO A 90 -13.55 -9.27 -6.22
C PRO A 90 -13.91 -8.00 -6.99
N LEU A 91 -13.14 -6.92 -6.81
CA LEU A 91 -13.39 -5.63 -7.48
C LEU A 91 -13.11 -5.64 -8.99
N LEU A 92 -12.42 -6.65 -9.49
CA LEU A 92 -12.13 -6.81 -10.92
C LEU A 92 -12.97 -7.90 -11.59
N GLN A 93 -13.81 -8.59 -10.84
CA GLN A 93 -14.82 -9.52 -11.35
C GLN A 93 -16.02 -8.74 -11.88
N CYS A 94 -15.79 -7.90 -12.87
CA CYS A 94 -16.80 -7.09 -13.55
C CYS A 94 -16.58 -7.14 -15.07
N ASP A 95 -17.56 -6.73 -15.83
CA ASP A 95 -17.55 -6.77 -17.30
C ASP A 95 -16.43 -5.92 -17.92
N ASP A 96 -16.07 -4.79 -17.27
CA ASP A 96 -14.99 -3.90 -17.72
C ASP A 96 -14.02 -3.52 -16.57
N PRO A 97 -13.01 -4.36 -16.28
CA PRO A 97 -12.02 -4.09 -15.25
C PRO A 97 -11.21 -2.81 -15.49
N ARG A 98 -10.98 -2.41 -16.75
CA ARG A 98 -10.20 -1.19 -17.06
C ARG A 98 -10.98 0.06 -16.65
N LYS A 99 -12.26 0.10 -16.98
CA LYS A 99 -13.15 1.19 -16.58
C LYS A 99 -13.22 1.28 -15.05
N ARG A 100 -13.41 0.14 -14.39
CA ARG A 100 -13.45 0.08 -12.92
C ARG A 100 -12.17 0.58 -12.25
N ILE A 101 -11.00 0.22 -12.77
CA ILE A 101 -9.71 0.73 -12.31
C ILE A 101 -9.66 2.25 -12.45
N SER A 102 -10.05 2.78 -13.61
CA SER A 102 -10.02 4.22 -13.86
C SER A 102 -10.96 5.00 -12.92
N GLU A 103 -12.13 4.45 -12.63
CA GLU A 103 -13.09 5.04 -11.67
C GLU A 103 -12.50 5.05 -10.26
N LEU A 104 -11.99 3.92 -9.78
CA LEU A 104 -11.36 3.82 -8.46
C LEU A 104 -10.16 4.76 -8.32
N MET A 105 -9.39 4.93 -9.38
CA MET A 105 -8.28 5.89 -9.35
C MET A 105 -8.79 7.33 -9.19
N LYS A 106 -9.79 7.74 -9.97
CA LYS A 106 -10.39 9.07 -9.86
C LYS A 106 -10.94 9.34 -8.46
N GLU A 107 -11.63 8.35 -7.88
CA GLU A 107 -12.22 8.45 -6.55
C GLU A 107 -11.16 8.60 -5.45
N ARG A 108 -9.97 8.02 -5.63
CA ARG A 108 -8.98 7.86 -4.57
C ARG A 108 -7.72 8.71 -4.72
N GLU A 109 -7.44 9.23 -5.91
CA GLU A 109 -6.22 9.98 -6.24
C GLU A 109 -6.00 11.15 -5.28
N GLU A 110 -7.06 11.91 -4.97
CA GLU A 110 -6.99 13.04 -4.05
C GLU A 110 -6.54 12.62 -2.64
N PHE A 111 -7.03 11.48 -2.15
CA PHE A 111 -6.66 10.96 -0.84
C PHE A 111 -5.20 10.50 -0.79
N TYR A 112 -4.71 9.87 -1.86
CA TYR A 112 -3.32 9.46 -1.96
C TYR A 112 -2.39 10.66 -2.01
N GLN A 113 -2.73 11.69 -2.80
CA GLN A 113 -1.95 12.92 -2.88
C GLN A 113 -1.93 13.68 -1.55
N LYS A 114 -3.05 13.73 -0.82
CA LYS A 114 -3.12 14.35 0.52
C LYS A 114 -2.33 13.58 1.58
N ALA A 115 -2.16 12.29 1.40
CA ALA A 115 -1.42 11.44 2.33
C ALA A 115 0.09 11.45 2.09
N ALA A 116 0.53 11.70 0.86
CA ALA A 116 1.90 11.51 0.43
C ALA A 116 2.79 12.74 0.66
N ASP A 117 3.97 12.51 1.21
CA ASP A 117 5.09 13.46 1.23
C ASP A 117 5.90 13.37 -0.05
N ILE A 118 5.99 12.17 -0.63
CA ILE A 118 6.71 11.87 -1.87
C ILE A 118 5.78 11.12 -2.82
N VAL A 119 5.74 11.55 -4.08
CA VAL A 119 5.08 10.81 -5.15
C VAL A 119 6.13 10.27 -6.11
N ILE A 120 6.05 8.96 -6.40
CA ILE A 120 6.91 8.27 -7.36
C ILE A 120 6.05 7.69 -8.46
N ASP A 121 6.30 8.10 -9.69
CA ASP A 121 5.71 7.50 -10.87
C ASP A 121 6.39 6.15 -11.15
N THR A 122 5.61 5.08 -11.17
CA THR A 122 6.10 3.71 -11.38
C THR A 122 5.91 3.20 -12.80
N ASN A 123 5.34 4.03 -13.69
CA ASN A 123 5.13 3.63 -15.07
C ASN A 123 6.46 3.37 -15.77
N ASP A 124 6.53 2.29 -16.53
CA ASP A 124 7.70 1.88 -17.32
C ASP A 124 9.02 1.75 -16.54
N LYS A 125 8.92 1.59 -15.21
CA LYS A 125 10.07 1.37 -14.33
C LYS A 125 10.08 -0.06 -13.79
N ASN A 126 11.27 -0.65 -13.70
CA ASN A 126 11.47 -1.87 -12.93
C ASN A 126 11.58 -1.56 -11.43
N ILE A 127 11.52 -2.61 -10.62
CA ILE A 127 11.52 -2.50 -9.15
C ILE A 127 12.79 -1.82 -8.65
N GLU A 128 13.94 -2.12 -9.22
CA GLU A 128 15.25 -1.56 -8.82
C GLU A 128 15.26 -0.03 -9.01
N LYS A 129 14.83 0.46 -10.18
CA LYS A 129 14.73 1.90 -10.43
C LYS A 129 13.76 2.61 -9.49
N ILE A 130 12.65 1.95 -9.15
CA ILE A 130 11.69 2.51 -8.19
C ILE A 130 12.33 2.58 -6.80
N ALA A 131 13.04 1.52 -6.38
CA ALA A 131 13.74 1.48 -5.11
C ALA A 131 14.84 2.53 -5.01
N ASP A 132 15.66 2.67 -6.05
CA ASP A 132 16.71 3.69 -6.11
C ASP A 132 16.12 5.11 -5.99
N GLU A 133 15.02 5.39 -6.69
CA GLU A 133 14.35 6.69 -6.62
C GLU A 133 13.75 6.94 -5.22
N ILE A 134 13.21 5.91 -4.58
CA ILE A 134 12.74 5.99 -3.18
C ILE A 134 13.91 6.39 -2.27
N VAL A 135 15.02 5.65 -2.34
CA VAL A 135 16.20 5.89 -1.50
C VAL A 135 16.75 7.29 -1.72
N GLU A 136 16.86 7.75 -2.98
CA GLU A 136 17.33 9.08 -3.31
C GLU A 136 16.45 10.17 -2.67
N LYS A 137 15.13 10.10 -2.88
CA LYS A 137 14.18 11.10 -2.37
C LYS A 137 14.07 11.09 -0.84
N VAL A 138 14.08 9.92 -0.23
CA VAL A 138 14.07 9.79 1.24
C VAL A 138 15.34 10.37 1.84
N ASN A 139 16.51 10.12 1.25
CA ASN A 139 17.77 10.67 1.74
C ASN A 139 17.83 12.21 1.66
N ILE A 140 17.11 12.83 0.72
CA ILE A 140 17.00 14.28 0.66
C ILE A 140 16.22 14.82 1.87
N ILE A 141 15.11 14.19 2.23
CA ILE A 141 14.29 14.57 3.40
C ILE A 141 15.05 14.27 4.70
N ARG A 142 15.74 13.15 4.76
CA ARG A 142 16.47 12.66 5.93
C ARG A 142 17.56 13.57 6.46
N LYS A 143 18.15 14.38 5.59
CA LYS A 143 19.15 15.39 6.01
C LYS A 143 18.57 16.45 6.93
N GLN A 144 17.26 16.44 7.15
CA GLN A 144 16.53 17.42 7.95
C GLN A 144 15.91 16.84 9.25
N GLU A 145 15.89 15.51 9.45
CA GLU A 145 15.20 14.86 10.58
C GLU A 145 15.98 13.66 11.18
N ASP A 146 15.94 13.53 12.52
CA ASP A 146 16.70 12.51 13.30
C ASP A 146 16.05 11.12 13.38
N LYS A 147 14.83 10.92 12.88
CA LYS A 147 14.10 9.64 12.96
C LYS A 147 13.42 9.29 11.64
N MET A 148 13.43 8.00 11.29
CA MET A 148 12.86 7.54 10.04
C MET A 148 11.90 6.37 10.19
N LYS A 149 10.62 6.65 9.91
CA LYS A 149 9.67 5.63 9.46
C LYS A 149 9.30 5.96 8.03
N VAL A 150 9.27 4.95 7.15
CA VAL A 150 8.87 5.10 5.75
C VAL A 150 7.60 4.31 5.53
N LEU A 151 6.54 4.99 5.14
CA LEU A 151 5.27 4.40 4.76
C LEU A 151 5.14 4.38 3.24
N VAL A 152 5.05 3.21 2.64
CA VAL A 152 4.83 3.03 1.22
C VAL A 152 3.35 2.78 0.96
N LEU A 153 2.66 3.79 0.42
CA LEU A 153 1.31 3.65 -0.07
C LEU A 153 1.35 3.07 -1.49
N ASN A 154 0.97 1.83 -1.61
CA ASN A 154 0.63 1.28 -2.90
C ASN A 154 -0.71 1.91 -3.31
N GLY A 155 -0.73 2.70 -4.40
CA GLY A 155 -1.95 3.23 -4.98
C GLY A 155 -3.01 2.14 -5.19
N PRO A 156 -4.02 2.32 -6.06
CA PRO A 156 -5.05 1.30 -6.29
C PRO A 156 -4.51 0.03 -6.96
N ASN A 157 -3.24 -0.19 -6.80
CA ASN A 157 -2.53 -1.44 -7.00
C ASN A 157 -3.04 -2.43 -5.95
N ILE A 158 -4.27 -2.56 -5.98
CA ILE A 158 -5.24 -3.57 -5.58
C ILE A 158 -4.58 -4.69 -4.76
N ASN A 159 -3.93 -4.34 -3.67
CA ASN A 159 -3.69 -5.26 -2.58
C ASN A 159 -4.99 -5.44 -1.76
N PHE A 160 -6.08 -5.67 -2.47
CA PHE A 160 -7.22 -6.31 -1.88
C PHE A 160 -6.88 -7.79 -1.82
N LEU A 161 -6.64 -8.30 -0.64
CA LEU A 161 -6.34 -9.69 -0.34
C LEU A 161 -4.86 -10.07 -0.53
N GLY A 162 -3.99 -9.73 0.39
CA GLY A 162 -2.76 -10.38 0.85
C GLY A 162 -2.08 -11.53 0.10
N ILE A 163 -2.34 -11.70 -1.20
CA ILE A 163 -1.75 -12.74 -2.01
C ILE A 163 -0.83 -12.10 -3.04
N ARG A 164 0.38 -11.77 -2.59
CA ARG A 164 1.51 -11.60 -3.50
C ARG A 164 1.88 -12.97 -4.06
N GLU A 165 1.50 -13.25 -5.30
CA GLU A 165 2.08 -14.38 -6.00
C GLU A 165 3.56 -14.10 -6.25
N LYS A 166 4.42 -14.96 -5.72
CA LYS A 166 5.88 -14.95 -5.90
C LYS A 166 6.35 -14.94 -7.36
N GLY A 167 5.46 -15.16 -8.32
CA GLY A 167 5.76 -15.23 -9.75
C GLY A 167 5.69 -13.90 -10.50
N ILE A 168 5.01 -12.87 -9.97
CA ILE A 168 4.82 -11.59 -10.69
C ILE A 168 5.80 -10.51 -10.21
N TYR A 169 6.28 -10.59 -8.98
CA TYR A 169 7.17 -9.60 -8.35
C TYR A 169 8.60 -10.09 -8.12
N GLY A 170 9.04 -11.15 -8.79
CA GLY A 170 10.36 -11.73 -8.57
C GLY A 170 10.49 -12.48 -7.24
N LYS A 171 11.60 -13.20 -7.07
CA LYS A 171 11.92 -13.97 -5.84
C LYS A 171 12.46 -13.09 -4.71
N GLU A 172 12.63 -11.80 -4.95
CA GLU A 172 13.26 -10.90 -4.00
C GLU A 172 12.24 -10.30 -3.05
N ASN A 173 12.44 -10.62 -1.80
CA ASN A 173 11.68 -10.15 -0.65
C ASN A 173 12.02 -8.69 -0.35
N TYR A 174 11.12 -7.97 0.33
CA TYR A 174 11.40 -6.68 0.99
C TYR A 174 12.66 -6.70 1.87
N ASP A 175 13.06 -7.89 2.37
CA ASP A 175 14.30 -8.12 3.12
C ASP A 175 15.57 -7.84 2.31
N THR A 176 15.49 -7.79 0.97
CA THR A 176 16.60 -7.42 0.08
C THR A 176 16.76 -5.91 -0.08
N LEU A 177 15.71 -5.13 0.20
CA LEU A 177 15.72 -3.67 0.14
C LEU A 177 16.25 -3.00 1.42
N VAL A 178 16.41 -3.76 2.50
CA VAL A 178 16.81 -3.27 3.84
C VAL A 178 18.28 -3.58 4.16
N LYS A 179 19.00 -4.23 3.26
CA LYS A 179 20.46 -4.38 3.33
C LYS A 179 21.15 -3.31 2.52
#